data_68191ac797e028c5a712e6d7268f021c
#
_entry.id   68191ac797e028c5a712e6d7268f021c
#
_cell.length_a   1.000
_cell.length_b   1.000
_cell.length_c   1.000
_cell.angle_alpha   90.00
_cell.angle_beta   90.00
_cell.angle_gamma   90.00
#
_symmetry.space_group_name_H-M   'P 1'
#
loop_
_entity.id
_entity.type
_entity.pdbx_description
1 polymer ?
#
loop_
_entity_poly.entity_id
_entity_poly.type
_entity_poly.pdbx_seq_one_letter_code
_entity_poly.pdbx_strand_id
1 'polypeptide(L)'
;MPTPLSRRKFITQTSLTAVGLTFFSCAASKKSSAVVPGLQLGYSAITWGGNDAQAIKDIAALGFKGIQLRSNTVKDYGGNPQMLRDLLQQNRLELPMFSSGNANINTGDDAGVIASHVANAKFVKALGGKNIQLTNSSRPKTGSPTKEDLEKYGRLLTEIGKQTQALGVQSNYHNHMGQLGQTPEEVDIILGATDPAFVKLELDVAHYKQGGGDPAKAIYQYKDRLHALHLKDVRDNPAGNSGAYTFVELGQGRVDLPAVFKALRDIHYKGWGIVELDSVPSKDKTPVQCANITKDYLKSIGIMS
;
A
#
# COMPACT_ATOMS: atom_id res chain seq x y z
N MET A 1 -20.45 -88.94 44.07
CA MET A 1 -21.22 -88.29 45.14
C MET A 1 -20.71 -86.91 45.30
N PRO A 2 -21.45 -85.82 45.07
CA PRO A 2 -21.00 -84.50 45.13
C PRO A 2 -21.17 -83.89 46.53
N THR A 3 -20.16 -83.21 47.02
CA THR A 3 -20.17 -82.38 48.21
C THR A 3 -20.64 -80.95 47.94
N PRO A 4 -21.37 -80.37 48.88
CA PRO A 4 -22.11 -79.13 48.60
C PRO A 4 -21.31 -77.90 48.79
N LEU A 5 -21.66 -76.90 47.98
CA LEU A 5 -21.14 -75.51 47.93
C LEU A 5 -21.50 -74.79 49.22
N SER A 6 -20.45 -74.17 49.82
CA SER A 6 -20.59 -73.27 50.96
C SER A 6 -20.88 -71.82 50.41
N ARG A 7 -21.95 -71.28 50.96
CA ARG A 7 -22.32 -69.88 50.82
C ARG A 7 -21.36 -69.02 51.69
N ARG A 8 -20.68 -68.04 51.08
CA ARG A 8 -20.33 -66.73 51.61
C ARG A 8 -19.19 -66.15 50.84
N LYS A 9 -19.51 -65.21 49.95
CA LYS A 9 -18.88 -63.92 49.88
C LYS A 9 -19.54 -63.12 48.78
N PHE A 10 -20.56 -62.40 49.18
CA PHE A 10 -21.11 -61.31 48.46
C PHE A 10 -20.20 -60.11 48.79
N ILE A 11 -19.23 -59.83 47.99
CA ILE A 11 -18.46 -58.60 48.09
C ILE A 11 -19.04 -57.64 47.08
N THR A 12 -19.68 -56.62 47.62
CA THR A 12 -20.12 -55.42 46.97
C THR A 12 -18.92 -54.72 46.34
N GLN A 13 -18.77 -54.83 45.03
CA GLN A 13 -17.94 -53.89 44.26
C GLN A 13 -18.83 -52.70 43.89
N THR A 14 -18.76 -51.66 44.67
CA THR A 14 -19.23 -50.35 44.30
C THR A 14 -18.29 -49.81 43.20
N SER A 15 -18.78 -49.89 41.96
CA SER A 15 -18.13 -49.25 40.84
C SER A 15 -18.28 -47.71 41.00
N LEU A 16 -17.23 -47.05 41.41
CA LEU A 16 -17.13 -45.61 41.25
C LEU A 16 -17.01 -45.30 39.74
N THR A 17 -18.11 -44.92 39.15
CA THR A 17 -18.12 -44.29 37.84
C THR A 17 -17.57 -42.89 38.03
N ALA A 18 -16.29 -42.71 37.77
CA ALA A 18 -15.68 -41.38 37.63
C ALA A 18 -16.24 -40.75 36.34
N VAL A 19 -17.22 -39.88 36.49
CA VAL A 19 -17.66 -38.98 35.42
C VAL A 19 -16.50 -38.00 35.18
N GLY A 20 -15.71 -38.35 34.23
CA GLY A 20 -14.69 -37.44 33.69
C GLY A 20 -15.40 -36.27 33.00
N LEU A 21 -15.58 -35.18 33.72
CA LEU A 21 -15.88 -33.87 33.13
C LEU A 21 -14.64 -33.44 32.31
N THR A 22 -14.63 -33.83 31.04
CA THR A 22 -13.77 -33.21 30.05
C THR A 22 -14.25 -31.77 29.89
N PHE A 23 -13.60 -30.85 30.59
CA PHE A 23 -13.67 -29.46 30.25
C PHE A 23 -13.10 -29.33 28.83
N PHE A 24 -13.97 -29.35 27.82
CA PHE A 24 -13.63 -28.73 26.54
C PHE A 24 -13.39 -27.25 26.84
N SER A 25 -12.15 -26.93 27.15
CA SER A 25 -11.68 -25.56 27.06
C SER A 25 -11.83 -25.20 25.58
N CYS A 26 -12.94 -24.58 25.22
CA CYS A 26 -13.01 -23.77 24.03
C CYS A 26 -11.97 -22.66 24.24
N ALA A 27 -10.74 -22.94 23.82
CA ALA A 27 -9.81 -21.91 23.52
C ALA A 27 -10.47 -21.07 22.43
N ALA A 28 -11.24 -20.07 22.86
CA ALA A 28 -11.65 -18.99 21.96
C ALA A 28 -10.33 -18.48 21.36
N SER A 29 -10.06 -18.91 20.14
CA SER A 29 -9.01 -18.33 19.33
C SER A 29 -9.27 -16.82 19.42
N LYS A 30 -8.46 -16.10 20.20
CA LYS A 30 -8.46 -14.64 20.15
C LYS A 30 -8.21 -14.32 18.69
N LYS A 31 -9.26 -13.98 17.95
CA LYS A 31 -9.10 -13.37 16.64
C LYS A 31 -8.13 -12.22 16.88
N SER A 32 -6.89 -12.41 16.49
CA SER A 32 -5.88 -11.36 16.53
C SER A 32 -6.53 -10.14 15.88
N SER A 33 -6.61 -9.04 16.61
CA SER A 33 -7.18 -7.81 16.07
C SER A 33 -6.49 -7.54 14.73
N ALA A 34 -7.27 -7.47 13.66
CA ALA A 34 -6.74 -7.16 12.33
C ALA A 34 -6.20 -5.72 12.25
N VAL A 35 -6.62 -4.86 13.18
CA VAL A 35 -6.19 -3.46 13.29
C VAL A 35 -4.66 -3.36 13.34
N VAL A 36 -4.12 -2.46 12.54
CA VAL A 36 -2.71 -2.03 12.57
C VAL A 36 -2.65 -0.71 13.33
N PRO A 37 -2.21 -0.69 14.60
CA PRO A 37 -2.16 0.53 15.39
C PRO A 37 -1.21 1.55 14.75
N GLY A 38 -1.73 2.76 14.45
CA GLY A 38 -0.95 3.83 13.81
C GLY A 38 -0.99 3.85 12.30
N LEU A 39 -1.64 2.87 11.64
CA LEU A 39 -1.94 2.94 10.22
C LEU A 39 -3.09 3.92 9.99
N GLN A 40 -2.88 4.89 9.12
CA GLN A 40 -3.91 5.78 8.59
C GLN A 40 -4.25 5.38 7.16
N LEU A 41 -5.51 5.49 6.79
CA LEU A 41 -5.97 5.11 5.45
C LEU A 41 -6.28 6.35 4.60
N GLY A 42 -5.64 6.40 3.43
CA GLY A 42 -5.91 7.35 2.37
C GLY A 42 -6.40 6.66 1.09
N TYR A 43 -6.77 7.47 0.10
CA TYR A 43 -7.12 7.00 -1.23
C TYR A 43 -6.51 7.90 -2.30
N SER A 44 -6.02 7.32 -3.40
CA SER A 44 -5.45 8.05 -4.54
C SER A 44 -6.56 8.56 -5.47
N ALA A 45 -6.53 9.85 -5.80
CA ALA A 45 -7.49 10.47 -6.72
C ALA A 45 -7.37 9.99 -8.18
N ILE A 46 -6.36 9.17 -8.50
CA ILE A 46 -6.10 8.69 -9.87
C ILE A 46 -7.33 8.04 -10.50
N THR A 47 -8.11 7.28 -9.71
CA THR A 47 -9.31 6.57 -10.16
C THR A 47 -10.39 7.51 -10.74
N TRP A 48 -10.42 8.79 -10.30
CA TRP A 48 -11.37 9.81 -10.78
C TRP A 48 -10.92 10.49 -12.08
N GLY A 49 -9.82 10.04 -12.69
CA GLY A 49 -9.39 10.48 -14.02
C GLY A 49 -9.05 11.98 -14.13
N GLY A 50 -8.65 12.62 -13.01
CA GLY A 50 -8.31 14.05 -12.96
C GLY A 50 -9.44 14.95 -12.43
N ASN A 51 -10.63 14.40 -12.11
CA ASN A 51 -11.66 15.16 -11.41
C ASN A 51 -11.37 15.20 -9.90
N ASP A 52 -10.32 15.93 -9.53
CA ASP A 52 -9.80 15.97 -8.16
C ASP A 52 -10.82 16.58 -7.19
N ALA A 53 -11.62 17.56 -7.60
CA ALA A 53 -12.66 18.16 -6.77
C ALA A 53 -13.76 17.16 -6.38
N GLN A 54 -14.14 16.28 -7.29
CA GLN A 54 -15.10 15.20 -7.02
C GLN A 54 -14.45 14.11 -6.17
N ALA A 55 -13.20 13.72 -6.47
CA ALA A 55 -12.43 12.75 -5.70
C ALA A 55 -12.34 13.15 -4.22
N ILE A 56 -12.08 14.41 -3.92
CA ILE A 56 -12.00 14.94 -2.54
C ILE A 56 -13.32 14.71 -1.79
N LYS A 57 -14.45 15.03 -2.40
CA LYS A 57 -15.77 14.85 -1.77
C LYS A 57 -16.11 13.38 -1.54
N ASP A 58 -15.88 12.55 -2.55
CA ASP A 58 -16.22 11.12 -2.52
C ASP A 58 -15.36 10.37 -1.50
N ILE A 59 -14.04 10.60 -1.51
CA ILE A 59 -13.09 9.97 -0.60
C ILE A 59 -13.39 10.35 0.87
N ALA A 60 -13.72 11.62 1.12
CA ALA A 60 -14.13 12.08 2.44
C ALA A 60 -15.44 11.41 2.90
N ALA A 61 -16.45 11.34 2.03
CA ALA A 61 -17.74 10.71 2.31
C ALA A 61 -17.60 9.21 2.59
N LEU A 62 -16.63 8.55 1.99
CA LEU A 62 -16.29 7.15 2.23
C LEU A 62 -15.59 6.93 3.58
N GLY A 63 -15.10 7.98 4.24
CA GLY A 63 -14.50 7.93 5.57
C GLY A 63 -12.99 7.73 5.58
N PHE A 64 -12.32 7.80 4.44
CA PHE A 64 -10.86 7.88 4.38
C PHE A 64 -10.36 9.18 5.02
N LYS A 65 -9.15 9.17 5.55
CA LYS A 65 -8.57 10.30 6.28
C LYS A 65 -7.62 11.14 5.45
N GLY A 66 -7.14 10.58 4.34
CA GLY A 66 -6.21 11.24 3.45
C GLY A 66 -6.53 11.03 1.99
N ILE A 67 -6.02 11.91 1.16
CA ILE A 67 -6.09 11.82 -0.30
C ILE A 67 -4.70 12.00 -0.88
N GLN A 68 -4.33 11.14 -1.83
CA GLN A 68 -3.16 11.38 -2.68
C GLN A 68 -3.62 12.06 -3.96
N LEU A 69 -3.10 13.26 -4.19
CA LEU A 69 -3.26 14.02 -5.43
C LEU A 69 -2.02 13.85 -6.32
N ARG A 70 -2.13 14.29 -7.57
CA ARG A 70 -1.07 14.14 -8.58
C ARG A 70 -0.71 15.49 -9.20
N SER A 71 0.41 15.54 -9.92
CA SER A 71 0.93 16.77 -10.54
C SER A 71 -0.03 17.46 -11.53
N ASN A 72 -1.04 16.72 -12.09
CA ASN A 72 -2.08 17.35 -12.90
C ASN A 72 -2.87 18.42 -12.11
N THR A 73 -3.04 18.25 -10.80
CA THR A 73 -3.73 19.20 -9.90
C THR A 73 -3.08 20.60 -9.93
N VAL A 74 -1.77 20.68 -10.23
CA VAL A 74 -1.07 21.96 -10.34
C VAL A 74 -1.63 22.83 -11.45
N LYS A 75 -2.17 22.24 -12.51
CA LYS A 75 -2.79 22.99 -13.61
C LYS A 75 -3.97 23.84 -13.11
N ASP A 76 -4.79 23.30 -12.22
CA ASP A 76 -6.02 23.94 -11.77
C ASP A 76 -5.81 24.82 -10.53
N TYR A 77 -4.86 24.46 -9.66
CA TYR A 77 -4.67 25.08 -8.35
C TYR A 77 -3.29 25.72 -8.15
N GLY A 78 -2.35 25.59 -9.11
CA GLY A 78 -0.99 26.10 -8.97
C GLY A 78 -0.92 27.62 -8.83
N GLY A 79 -1.85 28.35 -9.47
CA GLY A 79 -1.97 29.81 -9.33
C GLY A 79 -2.56 30.26 -7.99
N ASN A 80 -3.31 29.40 -7.30
CA ASN A 80 -3.88 29.68 -5.99
C ASN A 80 -4.02 28.39 -5.16
N PRO A 81 -2.92 27.88 -4.59
CA PRO A 81 -2.92 26.67 -3.77
C PRO A 81 -3.85 26.74 -2.55
N GLN A 82 -4.16 27.96 -2.06
CA GLN A 82 -5.05 28.14 -0.91
C GLN A 82 -6.45 27.58 -1.17
N MET A 83 -6.98 27.71 -2.40
CA MET A 83 -8.29 27.13 -2.77
C MET A 83 -8.33 25.61 -2.54
N LEU A 84 -7.28 24.90 -2.94
CA LEU A 84 -7.20 23.46 -2.74
C LEU A 84 -7.01 23.10 -1.27
N ARG A 85 -6.20 23.86 -0.56
CA ARG A 85 -5.99 23.68 0.88
C ARG A 85 -7.31 23.83 1.64
N ASP A 86 -8.10 24.86 1.33
CA ASP A 86 -9.41 25.09 1.96
C ASP A 86 -10.37 23.94 1.62
N LEU A 87 -10.37 23.45 0.40
CA LEU A 87 -11.19 22.32 -0.03
C LEU A 87 -10.83 21.03 0.73
N LEU A 88 -9.55 20.74 0.93
CA LEU A 88 -9.09 19.61 1.74
C LEU A 88 -9.52 19.75 3.19
N GLN A 89 -9.36 20.95 3.79
CA GLN A 89 -9.74 21.23 5.16
C GLN A 89 -11.26 21.11 5.39
N GLN A 90 -12.07 21.65 4.49
CA GLN A 90 -13.53 21.54 4.52
C GLN A 90 -14.00 20.07 4.51
N ASN A 91 -13.27 19.22 3.79
CA ASN A 91 -13.55 17.80 3.70
C ASN A 91 -12.79 16.98 4.76
N ARG A 92 -12.02 17.61 5.67
CA ARG A 92 -11.22 16.96 6.71
C ARG A 92 -10.27 15.88 6.17
N LEU A 93 -9.69 16.13 5.02
CA LEU A 93 -8.69 15.27 4.40
C LEU A 93 -7.29 15.84 4.59
N GLU A 94 -6.36 14.96 4.96
CA GLU A 94 -4.94 15.23 4.92
C GLU A 94 -4.38 14.95 3.50
N LEU A 95 -3.21 15.53 3.19
CA LEU A 95 -2.43 15.23 1.98
C LEU A 95 -1.20 14.40 2.41
N PRO A 96 -1.34 13.07 2.60
CA PRO A 96 -0.24 12.21 3.02
C PRO A 96 0.87 12.10 1.99
N MET A 97 0.50 12.16 0.71
CA MET A 97 1.41 11.99 -0.41
C MET A 97 0.91 12.78 -1.62
N PHE A 98 1.83 13.24 -2.46
CA PHE A 98 1.53 13.87 -3.74
C PHE A 98 2.38 13.23 -4.83
N SER A 99 1.74 12.62 -5.83
CA SER A 99 2.45 12.02 -6.96
C SER A 99 3.01 13.10 -7.86
N SER A 100 4.34 13.28 -7.78
CA SER A 100 5.06 14.36 -8.46
C SER A 100 5.38 14.04 -9.92
N GLY A 101 5.07 12.84 -10.38
CA GLY A 101 5.31 12.40 -11.75
C GLY A 101 6.65 11.68 -11.94
N ASN A 102 7.08 11.58 -13.19
CA ASN A 102 8.23 10.78 -13.59
C ASN A 102 9.55 11.48 -13.34
N ALA A 103 10.51 10.74 -12.80
CA ALA A 103 11.92 11.15 -12.67
C ALA A 103 12.77 10.34 -13.69
N ASN A 104 12.59 10.63 -14.98
CA ASN A 104 13.26 9.88 -16.05
C ASN A 104 14.76 10.15 -16.09
N ILE A 105 15.55 9.08 -16.18
CA ILE A 105 16.97 9.12 -16.53
C ILE A 105 17.15 9.25 -18.07
N ASN A 106 18.37 9.57 -18.51
CA ASN A 106 18.76 9.58 -19.93
C ASN A 106 17.96 10.56 -20.80
N THR A 107 17.41 11.60 -20.20
CA THR A 107 16.69 12.67 -20.91
C THR A 107 17.61 13.71 -21.52
N GLY A 108 18.87 13.78 -21.07
CA GLY A 108 19.79 14.86 -21.36
C GLY A 108 19.51 16.16 -20.57
N ASP A 109 18.49 16.16 -19.70
CA ASP A 109 18.08 17.31 -18.90
C ASP A 109 17.72 16.91 -17.46
N ASP A 110 18.68 16.35 -16.74
CA ASP A 110 18.48 16.00 -15.32
C ASP A 110 18.15 17.25 -14.48
N ALA A 111 18.68 18.42 -14.87
CA ALA A 111 18.40 19.68 -14.17
C ALA A 111 16.91 20.07 -14.27
N GLY A 112 16.31 19.95 -15.46
CA GLY A 112 14.89 20.20 -15.68
C GLY A 112 14.00 19.19 -14.96
N VAL A 113 14.40 17.91 -14.94
CA VAL A 113 13.70 16.86 -14.16
C VAL A 113 13.70 17.25 -12.68
N ILE A 114 14.84 17.57 -12.09
CA ILE A 114 14.96 17.98 -10.69
C ILE A 114 14.12 19.23 -10.42
N ALA A 115 14.23 20.26 -11.28
CA ALA A 115 13.49 21.52 -11.12
C ALA A 115 11.97 21.31 -11.11
N SER A 116 11.44 20.37 -11.90
CA SER A 116 10.00 20.05 -11.93
C SER A 116 9.51 19.47 -10.59
N HIS A 117 10.28 18.56 -10.00
CA HIS A 117 9.94 17.98 -8.69
C HIS A 117 10.09 18.99 -7.54
N VAL A 118 11.06 19.89 -7.63
CA VAL A 118 11.21 21.01 -6.68
C VAL A 118 10.02 21.97 -6.77
N ALA A 119 9.53 22.27 -7.97
CA ALA A 119 8.31 23.07 -8.15
C ALA A 119 7.08 22.39 -7.52
N ASN A 120 6.90 21.09 -7.75
CA ASN A 120 5.84 20.31 -7.11
C ASN A 120 5.98 20.28 -5.58
N ALA A 121 7.20 20.17 -5.05
CA ALA A 121 7.45 20.24 -3.61
C ALA A 121 7.06 21.60 -3.00
N LYS A 122 7.31 22.71 -3.71
CA LYS A 122 6.84 24.05 -3.30
C LYS A 122 5.32 24.12 -3.25
N PHE A 123 4.65 23.55 -4.25
CA PHE A 123 3.19 23.46 -4.27
C PHE A 123 2.66 22.63 -3.10
N VAL A 124 3.22 21.43 -2.87
CA VAL A 124 2.86 20.58 -1.74
C VAL A 124 3.03 21.27 -0.39
N LYS A 125 4.15 21.99 -0.21
CA LYS A 125 4.39 22.79 0.99
C LYS A 125 3.31 23.87 1.19
N ALA A 126 2.90 24.55 0.11
CA ALA A 126 1.82 25.55 0.18
C ALA A 126 0.48 24.93 0.59
N LEU A 127 0.21 23.67 0.26
CA LEU A 127 -0.95 22.93 0.71
C LEU A 127 -0.83 22.46 2.18
N GLY A 128 0.32 22.54 2.81
CA GLY A 128 0.61 21.98 4.12
C GLY A 128 1.02 20.51 4.09
N GLY A 129 1.20 19.92 2.90
CA GLY A 129 1.72 18.57 2.71
C GLY A 129 3.23 18.50 2.97
N LYS A 130 3.73 17.28 3.16
CA LYS A 130 5.15 17.04 3.54
C LYS A 130 5.83 15.98 2.69
N ASN A 131 5.14 15.35 1.76
CA ASN A 131 5.66 14.20 1.03
C ASN A 131 5.33 14.30 -0.45
N ILE A 132 6.31 13.95 -1.29
CA ILE A 132 6.10 13.69 -2.72
C ILE A 132 6.51 12.26 -3.05
N GLN A 133 5.79 11.67 -3.98
CA GLN A 133 6.12 10.41 -4.63
C GLN A 133 6.87 10.71 -5.93
N LEU A 134 7.99 10.04 -6.12
CA LEU A 134 8.76 10.02 -7.36
C LEU A 134 8.45 8.69 -8.05
N THR A 135 7.66 8.76 -9.12
CA THR A 135 6.95 7.59 -9.59
C THR A 135 7.81 6.70 -10.47
N ASN A 136 8.39 7.24 -11.53
CA ASN A 136 8.88 6.36 -12.58
C ASN A 136 10.13 6.89 -13.27
N SER A 137 10.92 5.94 -13.80
CA SER A 137 11.81 6.20 -14.93
C SER A 137 11.56 5.12 -15.99
N SER A 138 11.45 5.55 -17.24
CA SER A 138 11.13 4.65 -18.34
C SER A 138 12.19 3.56 -18.50
N ARG A 139 11.74 2.34 -18.78
CA ARG A 139 12.60 1.22 -19.14
C ARG A 139 13.18 1.39 -20.55
N PRO A 140 14.32 0.75 -20.85
CA PRO A 140 14.79 0.65 -22.24
C PRO A 140 13.70 0.02 -23.12
N LYS A 141 13.61 0.46 -24.38
CA LYS A 141 12.61 -0.07 -25.33
C LYS A 141 12.84 -1.55 -25.65
N THR A 142 14.07 -2.01 -25.54
CA THR A 142 14.47 -3.40 -25.79
C THR A 142 15.39 -3.86 -24.68
N GLY A 143 15.25 -5.14 -24.28
CA GLY A 143 16.06 -5.74 -23.22
C GLY A 143 15.67 -5.33 -21.81
N SER A 144 16.47 -5.76 -20.85
CA SER A 144 16.36 -5.38 -19.44
C SER A 144 17.20 -4.13 -19.15
N PRO A 145 16.85 -3.31 -18.13
CA PRO A 145 17.71 -2.24 -17.70
C PRO A 145 19.05 -2.78 -17.20
N THR A 146 20.10 -2.03 -17.41
CA THR A 146 21.40 -2.34 -16.86
C THR A 146 21.45 -1.98 -15.38
N LYS A 147 22.40 -2.56 -14.64
CA LYS A 147 22.65 -2.15 -13.26
C LYS A 147 22.96 -0.64 -13.16
N GLU A 148 23.73 -0.12 -14.14
CA GLU A 148 24.06 1.30 -14.21
C GLU A 148 22.83 2.20 -14.40
N ASP A 149 21.83 1.78 -15.19
CA ASP A 149 20.56 2.52 -15.32
C ASP A 149 19.83 2.61 -13.96
N LEU A 150 19.78 1.49 -13.23
CA LEU A 150 19.11 1.43 -11.91
C LEU A 150 19.85 2.29 -10.88
N GLU A 151 21.16 2.21 -10.84
CA GLU A 151 22.01 3.04 -9.96
C GLU A 151 21.91 4.54 -10.33
N LYS A 152 21.92 4.86 -11.62
CA LYS A 152 21.73 6.22 -12.10
C LYS A 152 20.39 6.78 -11.67
N TYR A 153 19.34 5.96 -11.75
CA TYR A 153 18.01 6.34 -11.26
C TYR A 153 18.05 6.63 -9.76
N GLY A 154 18.65 5.76 -8.94
CA GLY A 154 18.79 5.98 -7.50
C GLY A 154 19.55 7.27 -7.16
N ARG A 155 20.62 7.58 -7.92
CA ARG A 155 21.35 8.85 -7.75
C ARG A 155 20.49 10.07 -8.09
N LEU A 156 19.71 10.02 -9.18
CA LEU A 156 18.79 11.11 -9.55
C LEU A 156 17.72 11.33 -8.47
N LEU A 157 17.14 10.25 -7.94
CA LEU A 157 16.17 10.33 -6.83
C LEU A 157 16.80 11.02 -5.60
N THR A 158 18.07 10.73 -5.30
CA THR A 158 18.79 11.35 -4.20
C THR A 158 18.98 12.85 -4.41
N GLU A 159 19.34 13.28 -5.62
CA GLU A 159 19.50 14.71 -5.92
C GLU A 159 18.17 15.47 -5.83
N ILE A 160 17.07 14.87 -6.31
CA ILE A 160 15.72 15.42 -6.10
C ILE A 160 15.43 15.50 -4.60
N GLY A 161 15.70 14.43 -3.85
CA GLY A 161 15.43 14.34 -2.42
C GLY A 161 16.17 15.40 -1.59
N LYS A 162 17.45 15.68 -1.91
CA LYS A 162 18.21 16.76 -1.26
C LYS A 162 17.53 18.13 -1.42
N GLN A 163 17.12 18.46 -2.64
CA GLN A 163 16.52 19.77 -2.91
C GLN A 163 15.10 19.90 -2.34
N THR A 164 14.30 18.84 -2.37
CA THR A 164 12.96 18.87 -1.78
C THR A 164 12.98 18.88 -0.25
N GLN A 165 13.95 18.18 0.36
CA GLN A 165 14.14 18.21 1.81
C GLN A 165 14.53 19.60 2.33
N ALA A 166 15.31 20.37 1.56
CA ALA A 166 15.60 21.78 1.87
C ALA A 166 14.34 22.66 1.95
N LEU A 167 13.23 22.22 1.33
CA LEU A 167 11.91 22.84 1.43
C LEU A 167 11.07 22.25 2.58
N GLY A 168 11.54 21.22 3.27
CA GLY A 168 10.81 20.47 4.28
C GLY A 168 9.84 19.44 3.70
N VAL A 169 10.11 18.96 2.47
CA VAL A 169 9.28 17.95 1.78
C VAL A 169 10.11 16.70 1.51
N GLN A 170 9.68 15.57 2.03
CA GLN A 170 10.32 14.26 1.87
C GLN A 170 10.00 13.68 0.49
N SER A 171 11.02 13.22 -0.22
CA SER A 171 10.89 12.42 -1.44
C SER A 171 10.75 10.93 -1.12
N ASN A 172 9.85 10.26 -1.82
CA ASN A 172 9.58 8.85 -1.67
C ASN A 172 9.68 8.16 -3.04
N TYR A 173 10.52 7.13 -3.13
CA TYR A 173 10.59 6.26 -4.29
C TYR A 173 9.39 5.30 -4.29
N HIS A 174 8.80 5.08 -5.46
CA HIS A 174 7.68 4.18 -5.67
C HIS A 174 8.03 3.16 -6.76
N ASN A 175 7.90 1.87 -6.46
CA ASN A 175 8.14 0.78 -7.41
C ASN A 175 6.95 0.61 -8.36
N HIS A 176 7.20 0.35 -9.65
CA HIS A 176 6.13 0.30 -10.64
C HIS A 176 6.43 -0.68 -11.80
N MET A 177 5.42 -1.46 -12.20
CA MET A 177 5.47 -2.32 -13.39
C MET A 177 5.67 -1.48 -14.66
N GLY A 178 6.47 -2.01 -15.60
CA GLY A 178 6.76 -1.33 -16.85
C GLY A 178 7.75 -0.15 -16.74
N GLN A 179 8.30 0.09 -15.54
CA GLN A 179 9.26 1.14 -15.25
C GLN A 179 10.55 0.56 -14.63
N LEU A 180 11.58 1.36 -14.40
CA LEU A 180 12.72 0.95 -13.57
C LEU A 180 12.23 0.64 -12.15
N GLY A 181 12.71 -0.50 -11.59
CA GLY A 181 12.18 -1.00 -10.31
C GLY A 181 10.96 -1.89 -10.47
N GLN A 182 10.83 -2.58 -11.60
CA GLN A 182 9.76 -3.53 -11.87
C GLN A 182 9.89 -4.80 -11.03
N THR A 183 11.12 -5.32 -10.86
CA THR A 183 11.38 -6.55 -10.11
C THR A 183 11.96 -6.26 -8.73
N PRO A 184 11.87 -7.22 -7.77
CA PRO A 184 12.51 -7.07 -6.45
C PRO A 184 13.99 -6.71 -6.52
N GLU A 185 14.75 -7.35 -7.41
CA GLU A 185 16.18 -7.10 -7.58
C GLU A 185 16.46 -5.68 -8.09
N GLU A 186 15.62 -5.18 -9.00
CA GLU A 186 15.72 -3.79 -9.47
C GLU A 186 15.43 -2.80 -8.34
N VAL A 187 14.41 -3.08 -7.51
CA VAL A 187 14.08 -2.27 -6.32
C VAL A 187 15.25 -2.23 -5.34
N ASP A 188 15.90 -3.38 -5.08
CA ASP A 188 17.08 -3.46 -4.22
C ASP A 188 18.22 -2.59 -4.73
N ILE A 189 18.53 -2.67 -6.03
CA ILE A 189 19.61 -1.88 -6.63
C ILE A 189 19.29 -0.37 -6.55
N ILE A 190 18.07 0.03 -6.89
CA ILE A 190 17.65 1.43 -6.85
C ILE A 190 17.73 1.96 -5.41
N LEU A 191 17.14 1.25 -4.44
CA LEU A 191 17.19 1.66 -3.03
C LEU A 191 18.61 1.68 -2.49
N GLY A 192 19.46 0.73 -2.90
CA GLY A 192 20.87 0.69 -2.53
C GLY A 192 21.68 1.87 -3.08
N ALA A 193 21.26 2.43 -4.21
CA ALA A 193 21.87 3.61 -4.83
C ALA A 193 21.25 4.93 -4.36
N THR A 194 20.22 4.92 -3.53
CA THR A 194 19.64 6.13 -2.93
C THR A 194 20.23 6.38 -1.53
N ASP A 195 20.38 7.66 -1.19
CA ASP A 195 20.70 8.05 0.18
C ASP A 195 19.44 8.00 1.07
N PRO A 196 19.43 7.15 2.12
CA PRO A 196 18.29 6.97 3.01
C PRO A 196 17.90 8.23 3.80
N ALA A 197 18.78 9.22 3.89
CA ALA A 197 18.46 10.50 4.52
C ALA A 197 17.49 11.32 3.66
N PHE A 198 17.56 11.19 2.34
CA PHE A 198 16.81 12.03 1.39
C PHE A 198 15.67 11.30 0.69
N VAL A 199 15.75 9.97 0.55
CA VAL A 199 14.74 9.19 -0.17
C VAL A 199 14.21 8.07 0.73
N LYS A 200 12.91 7.99 0.87
CA LYS A 200 12.20 6.89 1.54
C LYS A 200 11.50 6.02 0.51
N LEU A 201 10.81 4.97 0.97
CA LEU A 201 10.06 4.05 0.12
C LEU A 201 8.56 4.23 0.32
N GLU A 202 7.82 4.42 -0.75
CA GLU A 202 6.40 4.14 -0.86
C GLU A 202 6.25 2.82 -1.62
N LEU A 203 6.01 1.74 -0.88
CA LEU A 203 5.90 0.40 -1.46
C LEU A 203 4.53 0.19 -2.09
N ASP A 204 4.46 -0.01 -3.41
CA ASP A 204 3.25 -0.51 -4.06
C ASP A 204 3.23 -2.03 -4.01
N VAL A 205 2.27 -2.57 -3.25
CA VAL A 205 2.18 -4.01 -2.99
C VAL A 205 1.75 -4.82 -4.21
N ALA A 206 0.93 -4.24 -5.11
CA ALA A 206 0.47 -4.94 -6.30
C ALA A 206 1.51 -4.92 -7.42
N HIS A 207 2.16 -3.77 -7.65
CA HIS A 207 3.28 -3.71 -8.58
C HIS A 207 4.42 -4.62 -8.14
N TYR A 208 4.75 -4.66 -6.84
CA TYR A 208 5.77 -5.57 -6.31
C TYR A 208 5.38 -7.04 -6.49
N LYS A 209 4.11 -7.39 -6.22
CA LYS A 209 3.57 -8.74 -6.46
C LYS A 209 3.62 -9.13 -7.92
N GLN A 210 3.23 -8.22 -8.82
CA GLN A 210 3.24 -8.43 -10.26
C GLN A 210 4.67 -8.58 -10.81
N GLY A 211 5.65 -7.89 -10.22
CA GLY A 211 7.07 -8.01 -10.52
C GLY A 211 7.74 -9.29 -9.99
N GLY A 212 6.97 -10.20 -9.38
CA GLY A 212 7.44 -11.50 -8.88
C GLY A 212 7.82 -11.51 -7.41
N GLY A 213 7.64 -10.39 -6.70
CA GLY A 213 7.96 -10.27 -5.28
C GLY A 213 6.85 -10.73 -4.33
N ASP A 214 7.19 -10.79 -3.05
CA ASP A 214 6.29 -11.02 -1.94
C ASP A 214 6.19 -9.71 -1.12
N PRO A 215 5.07 -8.97 -1.21
CA PRO A 215 4.95 -7.67 -0.54
C PRO A 215 5.07 -7.75 0.99
N ALA A 216 4.61 -8.85 1.61
CA ALA A 216 4.72 -9.00 3.05
C ALA A 216 6.19 -9.16 3.48
N LYS A 217 6.99 -9.92 2.71
CA LYS A 217 8.44 -10.02 2.95
C LYS A 217 9.14 -8.69 2.70
N ALA A 218 8.76 -7.97 1.64
CA ALA A 218 9.31 -6.64 1.34
C ALA A 218 9.13 -5.64 2.50
N ILE A 219 7.98 -5.69 3.20
CA ILE A 219 7.73 -4.85 4.38
C ILE A 219 8.77 -5.10 5.48
N TYR A 220 9.10 -6.38 5.78
CA TYR A 220 10.17 -6.68 6.75
C TYR A 220 11.55 -6.26 6.24
N GLN A 221 11.84 -6.50 4.96
CA GLN A 221 13.11 -6.18 4.34
C GLN A 221 13.40 -4.68 4.33
N TYR A 222 12.40 -3.87 3.98
CA TYR A 222 12.55 -2.42 3.82
C TYR A 222 12.02 -1.61 5.00
N LYS A 223 11.76 -2.21 6.16
CA LYS A 223 11.11 -1.56 7.32
C LYS A 223 11.71 -0.21 7.70
N ASP A 224 13.05 -0.06 7.57
CA ASP A 224 13.76 1.17 7.94
C ASP A 224 13.69 2.25 6.85
N ARG A 225 13.20 1.89 5.67
CA ARG A 225 13.00 2.79 4.52
C ARG A 225 11.53 3.06 4.24
N LEU A 226 10.63 2.20 4.74
CA LEU A 226 9.20 2.22 4.47
C LEU A 226 8.54 3.45 5.10
N HIS A 227 8.01 4.35 4.27
CA HIS A 227 7.36 5.59 4.70
C HIS A 227 5.86 5.57 4.44
N ALA A 228 5.44 5.03 3.30
CA ALA A 228 4.04 4.84 2.91
C ALA A 228 3.88 3.55 2.10
N LEU A 229 2.63 3.15 1.88
CA LEU A 229 2.29 2.06 0.98
C LEU A 229 1.19 2.50 0.02
N HIS A 230 1.29 2.04 -1.23
CA HIS A 230 0.10 1.86 -2.05
C HIS A 230 -0.50 0.50 -1.74
N LEU A 231 -1.70 0.53 -1.16
CA LEU A 231 -2.56 -0.64 -0.99
C LEU A 231 -3.32 -0.83 -2.30
N LYS A 232 -2.90 -1.82 -3.07
CA LYS A 232 -3.37 -2.08 -4.42
C LYS A 232 -3.51 -3.57 -4.63
N ASP A 233 -4.38 -3.98 -5.53
CA ASP A 233 -4.58 -5.39 -5.85
C ASP A 233 -4.51 -5.64 -7.35
N VAL A 234 -4.13 -6.85 -7.74
CA VAL A 234 -3.92 -7.23 -9.13
C VAL A 234 -4.45 -8.62 -9.39
N ARG A 235 -5.11 -8.80 -10.52
CA ARG A 235 -5.65 -10.07 -10.99
C ARG A 235 -5.06 -10.41 -12.36
N ASP A 236 -4.71 -11.68 -12.54
CA ASP A 236 -4.32 -12.17 -13.86
C ASP A 236 -5.53 -12.21 -14.79
N ASN A 237 -5.33 -11.78 -16.01
CA ASN A 237 -6.39 -11.83 -17.02
C ASN A 237 -6.49 -13.24 -17.60
N PRO A 238 -7.71 -13.69 -18.00
CA PRO A 238 -7.89 -14.91 -18.76
C PRO A 238 -7.05 -14.88 -20.06
N ALA A 239 -6.59 -16.05 -20.48
CA ALA A 239 -5.88 -16.19 -21.75
C ALA A 239 -6.73 -15.62 -22.90
N GLY A 240 -6.10 -14.83 -23.78
CA GLY A 240 -6.76 -14.19 -24.92
C GLY A 240 -7.28 -12.77 -24.68
N ASN A 241 -7.27 -12.25 -23.45
CA ASN A 241 -7.59 -10.86 -23.18
C ASN A 241 -6.39 -9.94 -23.44
N SER A 242 -6.66 -8.66 -23.68
CA SER A 242 -5.61 -7.65 -23.80
C SER A 242 -4.87 -7.47 -22.47
N GLY A 243 -3.56 -7.68 -22.50
CA GLY A 243 -2.69 -7.60 -21.32
C GLY A 243 -2.74 -8.84 -20.42
N ALA A 244 -1.65 -9.07 -19.68
CA ALA A 244 -1.51 -10.24 -18.82
C ALA A 244 -2.24 -10.11 -17.48
N TYR A 245 -2.56 -8.90 -17.05
CA TYR A 245 -3.15 -8.60 -15.75
C TYR A 245 -3.96 -7.31 -15.76
N THR A 246 -4.78 -7.14 -14.72
CA THR A 246 -5.56 -5.93 -14.47
C THR A 246 -5.48 -5.57 -12.99
N PHE A 247 -5.27 -4.30 -12.66
CA PHE A 247 -5.45 -3.81 -11.30
C PHE A 247 -6.95 -3.74 -11.00
N VAL A 248 -7.30 -4.18 -9.79
CA VAL A 248 -8.69 -4.34 -9.35
C VAL A 248 -8.86 -3.79 -7.94
N GLU A 249 -10.11 -3.71 -7.51
CA GLU A 249 -10.45 -3.31 -6.15
C GLU A 249 -9.81 -4.25 -5.12
N LEU A 250 -9.46 -3.75 -3.94
CA LEU A 250 -8.85 -4.58 -2.89
C LEU A 250 -9.73 -5.79 -2.56
N GLY A 251 -9.09 -6.95 -2.46
CA GLY A 251 -9.76 -8.22 -2.20
C GLY A 251 -10.32 -8.91 -3.44
N GLN A 252 -10.19 -8.31 -4.62
CA GLN A 252 -10.63 -8.90 -5.89
C GLN A 252 -9.47 -9.49 -6.72
N GLY A 253 -8.25 -9.38 -6.19
CA GLY A 253 -7.04 -9.84 -6.85
C GLY A 253 -6.32 -10.96 -6.09
N ARG A 254 -5.00 -11.04 -6.27
CA ARG A 254 -4.13 -12.09 -5.72
C ARG A 254 -3.04 -11.60 -4.76
N VAL A 255 -3.09 -10.32 -4.37
CA VAL A 255 -2.22 -9.83 -3.31
C VAL A 255 -2.71 -10.37 -1.98
N ASP A 256 -1.83 -10.99 -1.20
CA ASP A 256 -2.15 -11.43 0.16
C ASP A 256 -2.17 -10.22 1.12
N LEU A 257 -3.24 -9.42 1.02
CA LEU A 257 -3.43 -8.24 1.86
C LEU A 257 -3.47 -8.57 3.36
N PRO A 258 -4.09 -9.66 3.83
CA PRO A 258 -3.98 -10.09 5.21
C PRO A 258 -2.52 -10.28 5.69
N ALA A 259 -1.65 -10.87 4.87
CA ALA A 259 -0.22 -11.00 5.18
C ALA A 259 0.50 -9.64 5.18
N VAL A 260 0.15 -8.74 4.26
CA VAL A 260 0.65 -7.35 4.23
C VAL A 260 0.30 -6.63 5.55
N PHE A 261 -0.96 -6.66 5.99
CA PHE A 261 -1.36 -6.02 7.23
C PHE A 261 -0.76 -6.70 8.47
N LYS A 262 -0.55 -8.02 8.42
CA LYS A 262 0.19 -8.73 9.48
C LYS A 262 1.63 -8.21 9.57
N ALA A 263 2.34 -8.10 8.45
CA ALA A 263 3.71 -7.60 8.42
C ALA A 263 3.79 -6.17 8.98
N LEU A 264 2.85 -5.29 8.62
CA LEU A 264 2.78 -3.93 9.15
C LEU A 264 2.58 -3.91 10.69
N ARG A 265 1.75 -4.81 11.24
CA ARG A 265 1.62 -4.96 12.70
C ARG A 265 2.91 -5.41 13.36
N ASP A 266 3.54 -6.42 12.78
CA ASP A 266 4.75 -7.03 13.35
C ASP A 266 5.93 -6.05 13.42
N ILE A 267 6.05 -5.13 12.43
CA ILE A 267 7.06 -4.07 12.45
C ILE A 267 6.62 -2.80 13.21
N HIS A 268 5.44 -2.81 13.84
CA HIS A 268 4.84 -1.66 14.52
C HIS A 268 4.75 -0.41 13.62
N TYR A 269 4.38 -0.61 12.36
CA TYR A 269 4.30 0.46 11.37
C TYR A 269 3.35 1.58 11.80
N LYS A 270 3.81 2.81 11.64
CA LYS A 270 3.01 4.03 11.85
C LYS A 270 3.16 4.91 10.60
N GLY A 271 2.07 5.12 9.89
CA GLY A 271 2.09 5.90 8.65
C GLY A 271 0.84 5.65 7.80
N TRP A 272 0.98 5.89 6.52
CA TRP A 272 -0.14 5.86 5.58
C TRP A 272 -0.14 4.60 4.71
N GLY A 273 -1.32 3.98 4.62
CA GLY A 273 -1.68 3.05 3.57
C GLY A 273 -2.67 3.73 2.63
N ILE A 274 -2.23 4.02 1.43
CA ILE A 274 -3.00 4.76 0.44
C ILE A 274 -3.57 3.74 -0.55
N VAL A 275 -4.88 3.59 -0.56
CA VAL A 275 -5.55 2.75 -1.56
C VAL A 275 -5.34 3.37 -2.94
N GLU A 276 -4.90 2.55 -3.90
CA GLU A 276 -4.78 2.99 -5.29
C GLU A 276 -5.43 2.00 -6.25
N LEU A 277 -6.22 2.53 -7.16
CA LEU A 277 -6.77 1.85 -8.32
C LEU A 277 -6.57 2.76 -9.52
N ASP A 278 -5.71 2.39 -10.48
CA ASP A 278 -5.28 3.26 -11.59
C ASP A 278 -6.43 3.78 -12.44
N SER A 279 -7.44 2.94 -12.62
CA SER A 279 -8.67 3.26 -13.36
C SER A 279 -9.77 2.30 -12.96
N VAL A 280 -11.00 2.68 -13.25
CA VAL A 280 -12.16 1.78 -13.08
C VAL A 280 -11.97 0.55 -13.98
N PRO A 281 -11.94 -0.68 -13.42
CA PRO A 281 -11.59 -1.89 -14.18
C PRO A 281 -12.71 -2.40 -15.09
N SER A 282 -13.90 -1.84 -14.97
CA SER A 282 -15.09 -2.22 -15.75
C SER A 282 -15.94 -0.99 -16.04
N LYS A 283 -16.42 -0.87 -17.30
CA LYS A 283 -17.18 0.30 -17.78
C LYS A 283 -18.54 0.49 -17.09
N ASP A 284 -19.05 -0.51 -16.41
CA ASP A 284 -20.31 -0.50 -15.67
C ASP A 284 -20.17 0.05 -14.25
N LYS A 285 -18.95 0.36 -13.80
CA LYS A 285 -18.68 0.92 -12.47
C LYS A 285 -18.29 2.38 -12.53
N THR A 286 -18.49 3.06 -11.40
CA THR A 286 -17.95 4.39 -11.14
C THR A 286 -16.80 4.33 -10.15
N PRO A 287 -15.93 5.37 -10.06
CA PRO A 287 -14.88 5.43 -9.03
C PRO A 287 -15.39 5.19 -7.60
N VAL A 288 -16.54 5.77 -7.26
CA VAL A 288 -17.18 5.61 -5.95
C VAL A 288 -17.59 4.17 -5.68
N GLN A 289 -18.13 3.48 -6.68
CA GLN A 289 -18.50 2.07 -6.54
C GLN A 289 -17.28 1.20 -6.31
N CYS A 290 -16.19 1.42 -7.04
CA CYS A 290 -14.93 0.72 -6.81
C CYS A 290 -14.36 1.01 -5.41
N ALA A 291 -14.42 2.26 -4.97
CA ALA A 291 -13.95 2.64 -3.65
C ALA A 291 -14.83 2.06 -2.51
N ASN A 292 -16.14 1.88 -2.72
CA ASN A 292 -17.01 1.16 -1.78
C ASN A 292 -16.66 -0.32 -1.69
N ILE A 293 -16.41 -1.01 -2.80
CA ILE A 293 -15.96 -2.42 -2.79
C ILE A 293 -14.69 -2.56 -1.94
N THR A 294 -13.72 -1.68 -2.17
CA THR A 294 -12.49 -1.63 -1.39
C THR A 294 -12.74 -1.38 0.10
N LYS A 295 -13.59 -0.41 0.44
CA LYS A 295 -13.97 -0.08 1.82
C LYS A 295 -14.62 -1.29 2.51
N ASP A 296 -15.57 -1.95 1.84
CA ASP A 296 -16.27 -3.12 2.39
C ASP A 296 -15.30 -4.28 2.65
N TYR A 297 -14.34 -4.49 1.74
CA TYR A 297 -13.27 -5.44 1.96
C TYR A 297 -12.43 -5.08 3.21
N LEU A 298 -11.94 -3.84 3.31
CA LEU A 298 -11.15 -3.39 4.46
C LEU A 298 -11.91 -3.54 5.79
N LYS A 299 -13.23 -3.29 5.79
CA LYS A 299 -14.10 -3.56 6.93
C LYS A 299 -14.20 -5.04 7.24
N SER A 300 -14.40 -5.87 6.22
CA SER A 300 -14.56 -7.32 6.38
C SER A 300 -13.36 -7.98 7.04
N ILE A 301 -12.16 -7.44 6.81
CA ILE A 301 -10.91 -7.91 7.42
C ILE A 301 -10.51 -7.10 8.67
N GLY A 302 -11.35 -6.17 9.15
CA GLY A 302 -11.17 -5.42 10.39
C GLY A 302 -10.06 -4.36 10.36
N ILE A 303 -9.69 -3.86 9.18
CA ILE A 303 -8.69 -2.79 8.99
C ILE A 303 -9.35 -1.41 9.04
N MET A 304 -10.58 -1.30 8.58
CA MET A 304 -11.39 -0.09 8.62
C MET A 304 -12.65 -0.33 9.46
N SER A 305 -13.06 0.64 10.25
CA SER A 305 -14.28 0.60 11.09
C SER A 305 -15.55 0.99 10.32
#